data_0b5d05efc1fba2bb366316340f0bc7b9
#
_entry.id   0b5d05efc1fba2bb366316340f0bc7b9
#
_cell.length_a   1.000
_cell.length_b   1.000
_cell.length_c   1.000
_cell.angle_alpha   90.00
_cell.angle_beta   90.00
_cell.angle_gamma   90.00
#
_symmetry.space_group_name_H-M   'P 1'
#
loop_
_entity.id
_entity.type
_entity.pdbx_description
1 polymer ?
#
loop_
_entity_poly.entity_id
_entity_poly.type
_entity_poly.pdbx_seq_one_letter_code
_entity_poly.pdbx_strand_id
1 'polypeptide(L)'
;MPQLRQDLITGRWVAVATERARRPDSFTQAAKESIAARDVCPFCPGHESMTPPEVLAYRPPGTMPNSEGWWIRVVPNLYAAFRLEPDGQEQRAGRFWQRDAIGACEVLISSPDHRAPTPLLPGRQVEEMVQSYVDRYRQHARNPTLEHVLILYNHGRPAGASLEHPHSQLYAIGLLPPTYLEELEGARRFFEQEGECVFCRTIADERRAGVRVVFENESFTVFAPYAARAPFETWIAPRRHVASFGDLDTGREKSALAEALQVTLRAFYDGLNDPPFNYYIHSALLKGNVADAWISDAYHWHLEIVPKLSIAAGFELGTGIWINVVKPEDSAAFLRERIAEGAGPPADASGARGVAPREPRFSAMRAIETSGGPGERLRRSP
;
A
#
# COMPACT_ATOMS: atom_id res chain seq x y z
N MET A 1 -24.74 -4.33 14.74
CA MET A 1 -25.20 -5.06 13.55
C MET A 1 -24.21 -4.86 12.42
N PRO A 2 -23.89 -5.89 11.64
CA PRO A 2 -23.11 -5.76 10.43
C PRO A 2 -23.71 -4.74 9.46
N GLN A 3 -22.86 -4.05 8.69
CA GLN A 3 -23.27 -3.05 7.70
C GLN A 3 -22.67 -3.40 6.35
N LEU A 4 -23.39 -3.16 5.28
CA LEU A 4 -22.82 -3.12 3.93
C LEU A 4 -22.50 -1.68 3.58
N ARG A 5 -21.25 -1.46 3.15
CA ARG A 5 -20.78 -0.16 2.67
C ARG A 5 -20.36 -0.29 1.21
N GLN A 6 -20.77 0.65 0.40
CA GLN A 6 -20.40 0.67 -1.01
C GLN A 6 -19.25 1.64 -1.23
N ASP A 7 -18.24 1.20 -1.95
CA ASP A 7 -17.17 2.05 -2.45
C ASP A 7 -17.70 2.99 -3.54
N LEU A 8 -17.45 4.27 -3.40
CA LEU A 8 -17.99 5.30 -4.29
C LEU A 8 -17.36 5.22 -5.70
N ILE A 9 -16.12 4.77 -5.79
CA ILE A 9 -15.34 4.73 -7.01
C ILE A 9 -15.71 3.49 -7.82
N THR A 10 -15.49 2.33 -7.26
CA THR A 10 -15.68 1.04 -7.96
C THR A 10 -17.12 0.54 -7.90
N GLY A 11 -17.91 1.01 -6.94
CA GLY A 11 -19.24 0.47 -6.67
C GLY A 11 -19.23 -0.87 -5.92
N ARG A 12 -18.07 -1.39 -5.55
CA ARG A 12 -17.93 -2.65 -4.79
C ARG A 12 -18.50 -2.53 -3.39
N TRP A 13 -19.07 -3.64 -2.91
CA TRP A 13 -19.60 -3.73 -1.56
C TRP A 13 -18.61 -4.35 -0.58
N VAL A 14 -18.56 -3.80 0.63
CA VAL A 14 -17.79 -4.32 1.76
C VAL A 14 -18.72 -4.55 2.95
N ALA A 15 -18.63 -5.72 3.57
CA ALA A 15 -19.34 -6.03 4.80
C ALA A 15 -18.50 -5.63 6.02
N VAL A 16 -18.91 -4.60 6.75
CA VAL A 16 -18.30 -4.21 8.02
C VAL A 16 -18.98 -4.98 9.14
N ALA A 17 -18.29 -5.98 9.69
CA ALA A 17 -18.84 -6.99 10.62
C ALA A 17 -18.03 -7.09 11.91
N THR A 18 -18.05 -6.06 12.75
CA THR A 18 -17.24 -5.93 13.97
C THR A 18 -17.48 -7.03 15.01
N GLU A 19 -18.66 -7.66 15.01
CA GLU A 19 -18.96 -8.78 15.91
C GLU A 19 -18.07 -10.01 15.64
N ARG A 20 -17.51 -10.14 14.42
CA ARG A 20 -16.58 -11.22 14.05
C ARG A 20 -15.20 -11.04 14.65
N ALA A 21 -14.80 -9.84 15.06
CA ALA A 21 -13.53 -9.55 15.74
C ALA A 21 -13.41 -10.25 17.12
N ARG A 22 -14.53 -10.78 17.65
CA ARG A 22 -14.56 -11.52 18.92
C ARG A 22 -14.06 -12.96 18.82
N ARG A 23 -13.71 -13.44 17.62
CA ARG A 23 -13.10 -14.78 17.47
C ARG A 23 -11.64 -14.70 17.95
N PRO A 24 -11.17 -15.67 18.78
CA PRO A 24 -9.82 -15.62 19.36
C PRO A 24 -8.69 -15.48 18.34
N ASP A 25 -8.88 -15.99 17.12
CA ASP A 25 -7.85 -16.04 16.06
C ASP A 25 -7.83 -14.83 15.15
N SER A 26 -8.65 -13.79 15.40
CA SER A 26 -8.85 -12.69 14.45
C SER A 26 -7.61 -11.80 14.26
N PHE A 27 -6.65 -11.81 15.20
CA PHE A 27 -5.46 -10.96 15.19
C PHE A 27 -4.19 -11.65 15.71
N THR A 28 -4.17 -12.98 15.84
CA THR A 28 -2.94 -13.72 16.16
C THR A 28 -1.98 -13.63 14.98
N GLN A 29 -0.96 -12.80 15.13
CA GLN A 29 0.17 -12.83 14.21
C GLN A 29 0.93 -14.12 14.40
N ALA A 30 1.14 -14.87 13.33
CA ALA A 30 2.14 -15.94 13.31
C ALA A 30 3.49 -15.37 13.74
N ALA A 31 4.29 -16.16 14.46
CA ALA A 31 5.64 -15.77 14.83
C ALA A 31 6.40 -15.30 13.57
N LYS A 32 7.14 -14.19 13.70
CA LYS A 32 7.99 -13.67 12.63
C LYS A 32 9.03 -14.74 12.29
N GLU A 33 8.85 -15.43 11.17
CA GLU A 33 9.87 -16.32 10.62
C GLU A 33 10.90 -15.48 9.88
N SER A 34 12.17 -15.61 10.24
CA SER A 34 13.28 -15.04 9.48
C SER A 34 13.36 -15.66 8.10
N ILE A 35 13.38 -14.84 7.04
CA ILE A 35 13.26 -15.31 5.65
C ILE A 35 14.64 -15.63 5.03
N ALA A 36 15.69 -14.91 5.39
CA ALA A 36 17.06 -15.17 4.93
C ALA A 36 18.10 -14.50 5.82
N ALA A 37 19.25 -15.16 6.00
CA ALA A 37 20.40 -14.56 6.67
C ALA A 37 21.05 -13.47 5.78
N ARG A 38 21.64 -12.45 6.40
CA ARG A 38 22.34 -11.35 5.71
C ARG A 38 23.40 -11.85 4.71
N ASP A 39 24.11 -12.90 5.06
CA ASP A 39 25.24 -13.43 4.30
C ASP A 39 24.88 -14.05 2.94
N VAL A 40 23.60 -14.29 2.68
CA VAL A 40 23.06 -14.83 1.42
C VAL A 40 22.07 -13.90 0.73
N CYS A 41 21.89 -12.67 1.25
CA CYS A 41 20.94 -11.71 0.69
C CYS A 41 21.53 -11.00 -0.52
N PRO A 42 20.93 -11.11 -1.73
CA PRO A 42 21.46 -10.47 -2.94
C PRO A 42 21.35 -8.94 -2.94
N PHE A 43 20.61 -8.37 -1.97
CA PHE A 43 20.39 -6.93 -1.87
C PHE A 43 21.32 -6.23 -0.87
N CYS A 44 22.13 -6.98 -0.14
CA CYS A 44 23.14 -6.41 0.77
C CYS A 44 24.33 -5.84 0.00
N PRO A 45 24.94 -4.74 0.50
CA PRO A 45 26.24 -4.27 -0.01
C PRO A 45 27.28 -5.38 -0.01
N GLY A 46 28.09 -5.42 -1.08
CA GLY A 46 29.07 -6.49 -1.33
C GLY A 46 28.51 -7.66 -2.14
N HIS A 47 27.20 -7.71 -2.38
CA HIS A 47 26.53 -8.78 -3.15
C HIS A 47 25.96 -8.28 -4.49
N GLU A 48 26.43 -7.15 -5.01
CA GLU A 48 25.91 -6.54 -6.24
C GLU A 48 25.97 -7.47 -7.44
N SER A 49 26.95 -8.36 -7.47
CA SER A 49 27.10 -9.38 -8.52
C SER A 49 26.03 -10.49 -8.50
N MET A 50 25.26 -10.61 -7.40
CA MET A 50 24.17 -11.59 -7.28
C MET A 50 22.85 -11.10 -7.94
N THR A 51 22.82 -9.86 -8.44
CA THR A 51 21.67 -9.27 -9.14
C THR A 51 22.06 -8.91 -10.58
N PRO A 52 21.10 -8.70 -11.48
CA PRO A 52 21.38 -8.03 -12.74
C PRO A 52 22.00 -6.63 -12.53
N PRO A 53 22.69 -6.08 -13.54
CA PRO A 53 23.24 -4.74 -13.45
C PRO A 53 22.18 -3.71 -13.09
N GLU A 54 22.57 -2.74 -12.24
CA GLU A 54 21.67 -1.68 -11.79
C GLU A 54 21.25 -0.77 -12.95
N VAL A 55 19.96 -0.39 -12.98
CA VAL A 55 19.40 0.56 -13.93
C VAL A 55 19.31 1.98 -13.36
N LEU A 56 19.41 2.10 -12.03
CA LEU A 56 19.51 3.35 -11.29
C LEU A 56 20.23 3.07 -9.97
N ALA A 57 21.09 3.98 -9.55
CA ALA A 57 21.58 3.99 -8.18
C ALA A 57 21.86 5.42 -7.71
N TYR A 58 21.53 5.72 -6.46
CA TYR A 58 21.97 6.93 -5.78
C TYR A 58 23.21 6.58 -4.95
N ARG A 59 24.33 7.21 -5.29
CA ARG A 59 25.64 6.95 -4.73
C ARG A 59 26.54 8.17 -4.83
N PRO A 60 27.67 8.26 -4.10
CA PRO A 60 28.60 9.37 -4.24
C PRO A 60 29.14 9.48 -5.67
N PRO A 61 29.33 10.70 -6.19
CA PRO A 61 29.95 10.92 -7.50
C PRO A 61 31.31 10.20 -7.62
N GLY A 62 31.57 9.62 -8.79
CA GLY A 62 32.84 8.93 -9.08
C GLY A 62 32.92 7.48 -8.56
N THR A 63 31.92 6.96 -7.90
CA THR A 63 31.88 5.54 -7.56
C THR A 63 31.45 4.68 -8.75
N MET A 64 31.98 3.45 -8.83
CA MET A 64 31.71 2.53 -9.94
C MET A 64 30.29 1.99 -9.89
N PRO A 65 29.58 1.87 -11.02
CA PRO A 65 28.32 1.12 -11.08
C PRO A 65 28.50 -0.33 -10.60
N ASN A 66 27.42 -0.88 -10.04
CA ASN A 66 27.39 -2.26 -9.53
C ASN A 66 28.48 -2.56 -8.47
N SER A 67 28.78 -1.56 -7.65
CA SER A 67 29.69 -1.66 -6.49
C SER A 67 29.04 -1.08 -5.24
N GLU A 68 29.60 -1.32 -4.10
CA GLU A 68 29.17 -0.78 -2.80
C GLU A 68 29.13 0.76 -2.77
N GLY A 69 28.52 1.32 -1.73
CA GLY A 69 28.45 2.76 -1.48
C GLY A 69 27.19 3.44 -1.99
N TRP A 70 26.25 2.69 -2.54
CA TRP A 70 24.93 3.19 -2.88
C TRP A 70 24.04 3.32 -1.61
N TRP A 71 23.04 4.22 -1.66
CA TRP A 71 21.98 4.29 -0.62
C TRP A 71 20.57 4.03 -1.17
N ILE A 72 20.38 4.09 -2.48
CA ILE A 72 19.24 3.53 -3.24
C ILE A 72 19.82 2.78 -4.41
N ARG A 73 19.27 1.60 -4.72
CA ARG A 73 19.67 0.82 -5.86
C ARG A 73 18.47 0.18 -6.54
N VAL A 74 18.39 0.28 -7.87
CA VAL A 74 17.32 -0.33 -8.66
C VAL A 74 17.94 -1.29 -9.65
N VAL A 75 17.44 -2.52 -9.65
CA VAL A 75 17.90 -3.59 -10.52
C VAL A 75 16.72 -4.24 -11.26
N PRO A 76 16.91 -4.74 -12.47
CA PRO A 76 15.91 -5.63 -13.10
C PRO A 76 15.64 -6.84 -12.20
N ASN A 77 14.37 -7.27 -12.16
CA ASN A 77 14.04 -8.51 -11.45
C ASN A 77 14.62 -9.71 -12.22
N LEU A 78 15.44 -10.51 -11.54
CA LEU A 78 16.09 -11.70 -12.14
C LEU A 78 15.05 -12.71 -12.67
N TYR A 79 13.90 -12.78 -12.01
CA TYR A 79 12.78 -13.69 -12.37
C TYR A 79 11.58 -12.89 -12.92
N ALA A 80 11.86 -11.99 -13.87
CA ALA A 80 10.85 -11.10 -14.43
C ALA A 80 9.71 -11.88 -15.13
N ALA A 81 8.47 -11.56 -14.74
CA ALA A 81 7.27 -12.10 -15.38
C ALA A 81 6.93 -11.38 -16.70
N PHE A 82 7.47 -10.18 -16.91
CA PHE A 82 7.31 -9.36 -18.12
C PHE A 82 8.68 -8.93 -18.64
N ARG A 83 8.83 -8.86 -19.97
CA ARG A 83 10.07 -8.43 -20.64
C ARG A 83 9.76 -7.41 -21.72
N LEU A 84 10.69 -6.48 -21.96
CA LEU A 84 10.54 -5.44 -22.99
C LEU A 84 10.78 -5.96 -24.42
N GLU A 85 11.48 -7.08 -24.55
CA GLU A 85 11.81 -7.68 -25.83
C GLU A 85 10.82 -8.82 -26.11
N PRO A 86 9.87 -8.65 -27.05
CA PRO A 86 8.97 -9.72 -27.44
C PRO A 86 9.71 -10.74 -28.30
N ASP A 87 9.56 -12.02 -27.98
CA ASP A 87 10.13 -13.13 -28.76
C ASP A 87 9.21 -13.61 -29.88
N GLY A 88 7.97 -13.18 -29.92
CA GLY A 88 6.97 -13.72 -30.83
C GLY A 88 5.81 -12.78 -31.12
N GLN A 89 4.92 -13.29 -31.93
CA GLN A 89 3.72 -12.61 -32.36
C GLN A 89 2.52 -13.06 -31.54
N GLU A 90 1.49 -12.23 -31.54
CA GLU A 90 0.19 -12.57 -31.04
C GLU A 90 -0.33 -13.84 -31.74
N GLN A 91 -0.68 -14.86 -30.99
CA GLN A 91 -1.12 -16.15 -31.50
C GLN A 91 -2.57 -16.42 -31.12
N ARG A 92 -3.31 -17.01 -32.09
CA ARG A 92 -4.66 -17.53 -31.86
C ARG A 92 -4.66 -19.05 -31.91
N ALA A 93 -5.18 -19.68 -30.84
CA ALA A 93 -5.50 -21.09 -30.81
C ALA A 93 -7.01 -21.24 -30.73
N GLY A 94 -7.69 -21.24 -31.89
CA GLY A 94 -9.14 -21.24 -31.96
C GLY A 94 -9.75 -19.95 -31.39
N ARG A 95 -10.45 -20.07 -30.26
CA ARG A 95 -11.03 -18.92 -29.54
C ARG A 95 -10.14 -18.35 -28.44
N PHE A 96 -9.00 -18.98 -28.18
CA PHE A 96 -8.05 -18.57 -27.15
C PHE A 96 -7.01 -17.62 -27.73
N TRP A 97 -6.62 -16.62 -26.93
CA TRP A 97 -5.62 -15.64 -27.27
C TRP A 97 -4.37 -15.86 -26.43
N GLN A 98 -3.24 -15.72 -27.05
CA GLN A 98 -1.93 -15.73 -26.41
C GLN A 98 -1.12 -14.58 -26.99
N ARG A 99 -0.46 -13.81 -26.13
CA ARG A 99 0.51 -12.77 -26.54
C ARG A 99 1.67 -12.75 -25.56
N ASP A 100 2.77 -12.13 -25.98
CA ASP A 100 3.93 -11.95 -25.13
C ASP A 100 3.59 -11.06 -23.92
N ALA A 101 4.17 -11.39 -22.78
CA ALA A 101 4.08 -10.60 -21.56
C ALA A 101 5.04 -9.41 -21.63
N ILE A 102 4.67 -8.39 -22.43
CA ILE A 102 5.48 -7.19 -22.65
C ILE A 102 5.48 -6.33 -21.40
N GLY A 103 6.68 -5.97 -20.93
CA GLY A 103 6.82 -5.09 -19.76
C GLY A 103 8.21 -5.14 -19.14
N ALA A 104 8.36 -4.41 -18.04
CA ALA A 104 9.56 -4.43 -17.22
C ALA A 104 9.19 -4.73 -15.76
N CYS A 105 10.03 -5.52 -15.12
CA CYS A 105 9.93 -5.78 -13.68
C CYS A 105 11.25 -5.33 -13.03
N GLU A 106 11.15 -4.46 -12.03
CA GLU A 106 12.31 -3.93 -11.31
C GLU A 106 12.16 -4.12 -9.81
N VAL A 107 13.30 -4.21 -9.12
CA VAL A 107 13.41 -4.21 -7.65
C VAL A 107 14.11 -2.93 -7.24
N LEU A 108 13.46 -2.17 -6.36
CA LEU A 108 13.97 -0.92 -5.81
C LEU A 108 14.38 -1.16 -4.36
N ILE A 109 15.70 -1.25 -4.12
CA ILE A 109 16.29 -1.51 -2.82
C ILE A 109 16.40 -0.18 -2.08
N SER A 110 15.61 -0.04 -1.00
CA SER A 110 15.35 1.24 -0.33
C SER A 110 16.46 1.70 0.62
N SER A 111 17.38 0.81 0.98
CA SER A 111 18.47 1.08 1.94
C SER A 111 19.53 0.01 1.81
N PRO A 112 20.81 0.31 2.10
CA PRO A 112 21.85 -0.71 2.28
C PRO A 112 21.68 -1.53 3.57
N ASP A 113 20.87 -1.07 4.51
CA ASP A 113 20.62 -1.79 5.76
C ASP A 113 19.61 -2.91 5.55
N HIS A 114 20.04 -4.14 5.80
CA HIS A 114 19.23 -5.35 5.64
C HIS A 114 17.97 -5.38 6.50
N ARG A 115 17.98 -4.69 7.64
CA ARG A 115 16.91 -4.80 8.65
C ARG A 115 16.19 -3.49 8.96
N ALA A 116 16.50 -2.41 8.26
CA ALA A 116 15.89 -1.12 8.52
C ALA A 116 14.53 -1.02 7.76
N PRO A 117 13.38 -1.36 8.37
CA PRO A 117 12.09 -1.22 7.71
C PRO A 117 11.80 0.26 7.43
N THR A 118 11.04 0.53 6.40
CA THR A 118 10.73 1.90 5.95
C THR A 118 10.29 2.86 7.06
N PRO A 119 9.45 2.47 8.06
CA PRO A 119 9.06 3.38 9.15
C PRO A 119 10.20 3.81 10.05
N LEU A 120 11.35 3.10 10.06
CA LEU A 120 12.51 3.40 10.89
C LEU A 120 13.67 4.04 10.12
N LEU A 121 13.55 4.19 8.80
CA LEU A 121 14.55 4.87 7.99
C LEU A 121 14.61 6.37 8.35
N PRO A 122 15.78 7.02 8.19
CA PRO A 122 15.84 8.49 8.22
C PRO A 122 14.88 9.10 7.20
N GLY A 123 14.19 10.19 7.53
CA GLY A 123 13.23 10.85 6.63
C GLY A 123 13.80 11.15 5.25
N ARG A 124 15.04 11.64 5.19
CA ARG A 124 15.76 11.84 3.92
C ARG A 124 15.87 10.56 3.09
N GLN A 125 16.08 9.39 3.72
CA GLN A 125 16.16 8.12 3.00
C GLN A 125 14.81 7.74 2.39
N VAL A 126 13.70 8.04 3.07
CA VAL A 126 12.34 7.84 2.55
C VAL A 126 12.06 8.81 1.39
N GLU A 127 12.53 10.06 1.46
CA GLU A 127 12.45 11.01 0.34
C GLU A 127 13.19 10.51 -0.90
N GLU A 128 14.41 9.97 -0.72
CA GLU A 128 15.19 9.40 -1.82
C GLU A 128 14.54 8.14 -2.40
N MET A 129 13.89 7.34 -1.57
CA MET A 129 13.07 6.21 -2.02
C MET A 129 11.91 6.69 -2.89
N VAL A 130 11.15 7.70 -2.46
CA VAL A 130 10.06 8.31 -3.25
C VAL A 130 10.61 8.91 -4.55
N GLN A 131 11.77 9.57 -4.52
CA GLN A 131 12.42 10.09 -5.73
C GLN A 131 12.71 8.97 -6.73
N SER A 132 13.23 7.83 -6.25
CA SER A 132 13.52 6.68 -7.13
C SER A 132 12.26 6.11 -7.79
N TYR A 133 11.12 6.13 -7.08
CA TYR A 133 9.82 5.74 -7.66
C TYR A 133 9.42 6.65 -8.82
N VAL A 134 9.52 7.96 -8.62
CA VAL A 134 9.19 8.95 -9.64
C VAL A 134 10.13 8.83 -10.85
N ASP A 135 11.43 8.68 -10.61
CA ASP A 135 12.42 8.57 -11.69
C ASP A 135 12.17 7.32 -12.53
N ARG A 136 11.90 6.17 -11.89
CA ARG A 136 11.60 4.92 -12.63
C ARG A 136 10.24 4.98 -13.31
N TYR A 137 9.22 5.52 -12.66
CA TYR A 137 7.92 5.74 -13.27
C TYR A 137 8.05 6.57 -14.56
N ARG A 138 8.70 7.74 -14.48
CA ARG A 138 8.91 8.65 -15.60
C ARG A 138 9.74 8.01 -16.72
N GLN A 139 10.71 7.17 -16.39
CA GLN A 139 11.50 6.44 -17.37
C GLN A 139 10.63 5.47 -18.17
N HIS A 140 9.80 4.68 -17.50
CA HIS A 140 8.90 3.73 -18.17
C HIS A 140 7.75 4.41 -18.89
N ALA A 141 7.26 5.55 -18.42
CA ALA A 141 6.22 6.33 -19.07
C ALA A 141 6.60 6.87 -20.46
N ARG A 142 7.89 6.85 -20.82
CA ARG A 142 8.38 7.21 -22.15
C ARG A 142 8.24 6.10 -23.18
N ASN A 143 8.01 4.88 -22.73
CA ASN A 143 7.89 3.74 -23.64
C ASN A 143 6.42 3.60 -24.10
N PRO A 144 6.14 3.78 -25.41
CA PRO A 144 4.77 3.76 -25.93
C PRO A 144 4.12 2.37 -25.93
N THR A 145 4.91 1.29 -25.72
CA THR A 145 4.36 -0.09 -25.63
C THR A 145 3.81 -0.41 -24.24
N LEU A 146 4.04 0.46 -23.25
CA LEU A 146 3.58 0.28 -21.89
C LEU A 146 2.32 1.11 -21.63
N GLU A 147 1.35 0.51 -20.98
CA GLU A 147 0.06 1.12 -20.67
C GLU A 147 -0.08 1.50 -19.19
N HIS A 148 0.60 0.76 -18.31
CA HIS A 148 0.47 0.93 -16.87
C HIS A 148 1.78 0.72 -16.14
N VAL A 149 2.01 1.49 -15.07
CA VAL A 149 3.10 1.30 -14.11
C VAL A 149 2.52 1.13 -12.72
N LEU A 150 2.79 0.00 -12.11
CA LEU A 150 2.47 -0.30 -10.72
C LEU A 150 3.75 -0.32 -9.89
N ILE A 151 3.83 0.51 -8.86
CA ILE A 151 4.84 0.44 -7.82
C ILE A 151 4.18 -0.17 -6.59
N LEU A 152 4.79 -1.20 -6.04
CA LEU A 152 4.28 -1.90 -4.86
C LEU A 152 5.38 -2.24 -3.87
N TYR A 153 4.97 -2.44 -2.63
CA TYR A 153 5.82 -2.89 -1.54
C TYR A 153 5.14 -4.03 -0.79
N ASN A 154 5.89 -5.09 -0.54
CA ASN A 154 5.44 -6.22 0.25
C ASN A 154 6.25 -6.27 1.54
N HIS A 155 5.62 -6.10 2.68
CA HIS A 155 6.24 -6.22 4.00
C HIS A 155 5.80 -7.49 4.70
N GLY A 156 6.78 -8.32 5.06
CA GLY A 156 6.52 -9.59 5.72
C GLY A 156 6.02 -10.71 4.80
N ARG A 157 6.28 -11.94 5.17
CA ARG A 157 5.96 -13.14 4.40
C ARG A 157 4.48 -13.30 4.06
N PRO A 158 3.53 -13.05 5.00
CA PRO A 158 2.10 -13.11 4.70
C PRO A 158 1.64 -12.09 3.64
N ALA A 159 2.41 -11.02 3.41
CA ALA A 159 2.18 -10.05 2.36
C ALA A 159 2.90 -10.37 1.05
N GLY A 160 3.60 -11.51 0.97
CA GLY A 160 4.29 -11.96 -0.25
C GLY A 160 5.75 -11.50 -0.36
N ALA A 161 6.36 -10.95 0.72
CA ALA A 161 7.79 -10.66 0.73
C ALA A 161 8.59 -11.98 0.69
N SER A 162 9.50 -12.12 -0.28
CA SER A 162 10.42 -13.26 -0.38
C SER A 162 11.75 -13.02 0.33
N LEU A 163 12.12 -11.78 0.57
CA LEU A 163 13.34 -11.35 1.26
C LEU A 163 12.98 -10.32 2.34
N GLU A 164 13.70 -10.36 3.48
CA GLU A 164 13.53 -9.40 4.57
C GLU A 164 14.12 -8.03 4.26
N HIS A 165 15.18 -7.99 3.42
CA HIS A 165 15.80 -6.73 3.03
C HIS A 165 14.75 -5.80 2.40
N PRO A 166 14.53 -4.59 2.92
CA PRO A 166 13.45 -3.71 2.49
C PRO A 166 13.59 -3.32 1.02
N HIS A 167 12.60 -3.69 0.22
CA HIS A 167 12.57 -3.40 -1.20
C HIS A 167 11.15 -3.23 -1.72
N SER A 168 11.00 -2.37 -2.70
CA SER A 168 9.79 -2.23 -3.49
C SER A 168 9.96 -2.92 -4.83
N GLN A 169 8.87 -3.11 -5.54
CA GLN A 169 8.88 -3.64 -6.89
C GLN A 169 8.15 -2.67 -7.81
N LEU A 170 8.61 -2.59 -9.04
CA LEU A 170 7.95 -1.87 -10.11
C LEU A 170 7.62 -2.85 -11.24
N TYR A 171 6.37 -2.81 -11.67
CA TYR A 171 5.87 -3.50 -12.86
C TYR A 171 5.39 -2.45 -13.86
N ALA A 172 6.05 -2.35 -15.00
CA ALA A 172 5.62 -1.53 -16.13
C ALA A 172 5.14 -2.47 -17.23
N ILE A 173 3.85 -2.48 -17.55
CA ILE A 173 3.23 -3.51 -18.37
C ILE A 173 2.43 -2.94 -19.54
N GLY A 174 2.42 -3.65 -20.67
CA GLY A 174 1.67 -3.31 -21.88
C GLY A 174 0.23 -3.82 -21.86
N LEU A 175 -0.45 -3.68 -20.71
CA LEU A 175 -1.80 -4.20 -20.51
C LEU A 175 -2.43 -3.47 -19.32
N LEU A 176 -3.71 -3.17 -19.40
CA LEU A 176 -4.47 -2.60 -18.30
C LEU A 176 -4.95 -3.68 -17.34
N PRO A 177 -4.59 -3.59 -16.03
CA PRO A 177 -5.10 -4.53 -15.04
C PRO A 177 -6.61 -4.39 -14.86
N PRO A 178 -7.37 -5.52 -14.67
CA PRO A 178 -8.82 -5.46 -14.50
C PRO A 178 -9.30 -4.58 -13.34
N THR A 179 -8.61 -4.63 -12.19
CA THR A 179 -8.94 -3.79 -11.04
C THR A 179 -8.84 -2.30 -11.36
N TYR A 180 -7.84 -1.95 -12.17
CA TYR A 180 -7.62 -0.59 -12.60
C TYR A 180 -8.67 -0.10 -13.60
N LEU A 181 -9.11 -0.97 -14.53
CA LEU A 181 -10.22 -0.68 -15.44
C LEU A 181 -11.50 -0.37 -14.67
N GLU A 182 -11.77 -1.08 -13.60
CA GLU A 182 -12.96 -0.86 -12.76
C GLU A 182 -12.94 0.51 -12.07
N GLU A 183 -11.77 0.96 -11.59
CA GLU A 183 -11.60 2.31 -11.04
C GLU A 183 -11.79 3.39 -12.11
N LEU A 184 -11.19 3.20 -13.28
CA LEU A 184 -11.34 4.13 -14.41
C LEU A 184 -12.80 4.25 -14.86
N GLU A 185 -13.50 3.13 -15.00
CA GLU A 185 -14.92 3.13 -15.37
C GLU A 185 -15.79 3.82 -14.31
N GLY A 186 -15.48 3.59 -13.03
CA GLY A 186 -16.15 4.27 -11.93
C GLY A 186 -15.90 5.78 -11.92
N ALA A 187 -14.64 6.17 -12.09
CA ALA A 187 -14.25 7.57 -12.20
C ALA A 187 -14.92 8.27 -13.38
N ARG A 188 -14.98 7.60 -14.55
CA ARG A 188 -15.68 8.11 -15.73
C ARG A 188 -17.17 8.32 -15.47
N ARG A 189 -17.86 7.29 -14.93
CA ARG A 189 -19.30 7.39 -14.63
C ARG A 189 -19.60 8.57 -13.71
N PHE A 190 -18.83 8.74 -12.66
CA PHE A 190 -19.01 9.81 -11.70
C PHE A 190 -18.74 11.19 -12.37
N PHE A 191 -17.69 11.31 -13.14
CA PHE A 191 -17.35 12.55 -13.85
C PHE A 191 -18.43 12.93 -14.88
N GLU A 192 -18.98 11.97 -15.62
CA GLU A 192 -20.10 12.20 -16.56
C GLU A 192 -21.38 12.66 -15.85
N GLN A 193 -21.61 12.24 -14.59
CA GLN A 193 -22.81 12.57 -13.82
C GLN A 193 -22.68 13.88 -13.03
N GLU A 194 -21.53 14.07 -12.39
CA GLU A 194 -21.34 15.15 -11.40
C GLU A 194 -20.43 16.28 -11.92
N GLY A 195 -19.69 16.07 -13.01
CA GLY A 195 -18.76 17.06 -13.58
C GLY A 195 -17.48 17.27 -12.76
N GLU A 196 -17.18 16.38 -11.80
CA GLU A 196 -16.00 16.46 -10.95
C GLU A 196 -15.33 15.09 -10.76
N CYS A 197 -14.05 15.09 -10.35
CA CYS A 197 -13.31 13.87 -10.04
C CYS A 197 -13.84 13.22 -8.76
N VAL A 198 -14.19 11.91 -8.83
CA VAL A 198 -14.72 11.14 -7.70
C VAL A 198 -13.73 11.07 -6.53
N PHE A 199 -12.44 11.01 -6.80
CA PHE A 199 -11.41 10.99 -5.75
C PHE A 199 -11.31 12.35 -5.05
N CYS A 200 -11.31 13.46 -5.80
CA CYS A 200 -11.35 14.80 -5.22
C CYS A 200 -12.57 14.98 -4.32
N ARG A 201 -13.73 14.49 -4.76
CA ARG A 201 -14.96 14.50 -3.97
C ARG A 201 -14.82 13.66 -2.71
N THR A 202 -14.29 12.44 -2.82
CA THR A 202 -14.04 11.55 -1.67
C THR A 202 -13.10 12.21 -0.66
N ILE A 203 -11.97 12.76 -1.10
CA ILE A 203 -11.00 13.44 -0.23
C ILE A 203 -11.66 14.64 0.48
N ALA A 204 -12.44 15.44 -0.25
CA ALA A 204 -13.14 16.60 0.32
C ALA A 204 -14.18 16.19 1.37
N ASP A 205 -14.93 15.12 1.13
CA ASP A 205 -15.94 14.62 2.06
C ASP A 205 -15.29 13.97 3.29
N GLU A 206 -14.20 13.21 3.13
CA GLU A 206 -13.45 12.64 4.26
C GLU A 206 -12.85 13.73 5.15
N ARG A 207 -12.27 14.76 4.55
CA ARG A 207 -11.74 15.93 5.28
C ARG A 207 -12.82 16.72 6.00
N ARG A 208 -13.99 16.89 5.37
CA ARG A 208 -15.14 17.58 6.00
C ARG A 208 -15.68 16.78 7.18
N ALA A 209 -15.80 15.46 7.04
CA ALA A 209 -16.27 14.58 8.11
C ALA A 209 -15.25 14.44 9.24
N GLY A 210 -13.95 14.38 8.90
CA GLY A 210 -12.82 14.29 9.83
C GLY A 210 -12.67 12.95 10.56
N VAL A 211 -13.71 12.11 10.57
CA VAL A 211 -13.76 10.91 11.41
C VAL A 211 -12.84 9.78 10.92
N ARG A 212 -12.57 9.72 9.61
CA ARG A 212 -11.71 8.72 8.99
C ARG A 212 -10.35 9.27 8.54
N VAL A 213 -10.10 10.56 8.69
CA VAL A 213 -8.78 11.16 8.45
C VAL A 213 -7.81 10.67 9.52
N VAL A 214 -6.66 10.18 9.09
CA VAL A 214 -5.57 9.66 9.95
C VAL A 214 -4.49 10.72 10.17
N PHE A 215 -4.06 11.36 9.08
CA PHE A 215 -3.01 12.38 9.09
C PHE A 215 -3.19 13.33 7.90
N GLU A 216 -2.78 14.56 8.06
CA GLU A 216 -2.71 15.54 6.97
C GLU A 216 -1.43 16.36 7.07
N ASN A 217 -0.87 16.67 5.91
CA ASN A 217 0.14 17.71 5.78
C ASN A 217 -0.25 18.71 4.68
N GLU A 218 0.67 19.57 4.27
CA GLU A 218 0.39 20.61 3.28
C GLU A 218 -0.10 20.06 1.93
N SER A 219 0.36 18.86 1.53
CA SER A 219 0.14 18.31 0.19
C SER A 219 -0.72 17.04 0.17
N PHE A 220 -0.81 16.30 1.26
CA PHE A 220 -1.48 14.99 1.30
C PHE A 220 -2.50 14.87 2.41
N THR A 221 -3.54 14.09 2.14
CA THR A 221 -4.49 13.58 3.13
C THR A 221 -4.35 12.07 3.25
N VAL A 222 -4.22 11.58 4.48
CA VAL A 222 -4.19 10.15 4.81
C VAL A 222 -5.50 9.80 5.51
N PHE A 223 -6.23 8.82 5.00
CA PHE A 223 -7.54 8.45 5.55
C PHE A 223 -7.83 6.96 5.39
N ALA A 224 -8.68 6.41 6.27
CA ALA A 224 -9.25 5.08 6.11
C ALA A 224 -10.47 5.19 5.18
N PRO A 225 -10.52 4.50 4.02
CA PRO A 225 -11.64 4.63 3.09
C PRO A 225 -12.94 4.15 3.73
N TYR A 226 -14.09 4.78 3.37
CA TYR A 226 -15.41 4.46 3.91
C TYR A 226 -15.77 2.97 3.81
N ALA A 227 -15.44 2.36 2.68
CA ALA A 227 -15.64 0.94 2.39
C ALA A 227 -14.30 0.17 2.40
N ALA A 228 -13.46 0.39 3.43
CA ALA A 228 -12.18 -0.30 3.58
C ALA A 228 -12.35 -1.82 3.56
N ARG A 229 -11.59 -2.49 2.70
CA ARG A 229 -11.64 -3.96 2.46
C ARG A 229 -11.03 -4.76 3.60
N ALA A 230 -10.07 -4.15 4.30
CA ALA A 230 -9.30 -4.79 5.37
C ALA A 230 -9.23 -3.91 6.61
N PRO A 231 -9.02 -4.50 7.82
CA PRO A 231 -8.71 -3.73 9.01
C PRO A 231 -7.50 -2.82 8.79
N PHE A 232 -7.63 -1.54 9.16
CA PHE A 232 -6.57 -0.53 9.05
C PHE A 232 -6.11 -0.21 7.62
N GLU A 233 -6.86 -0.60 6.60
CA GLU A 233 -6.62 -0.11 5.24
C GLU A 233 -6.61 1.42 5.24
N THR A 234 -5.59 2.01 4.63
CA THR A 234 -5.34 3.45 4.66
C THR A 234 -4.90 3.92 3.28
N TRP A 235 -5.44 5.05 2.83
CA TRP A 235 -5.07 5.70 1.58
C TRP A 235 -4.30 6.97 1.83
N ILE A 236 -3.31 7.24 1.00
CA ILE A 236 -2.57 8.51 0.94
C ILE A 236 -2.86 9.13 -0.43
N ALA A 237 -3.51 10.28 -0.44
CA ALA A 237 -3.88 10.94 -1.68
C ALA A 237 -3.42 12.40 -1.67
N PRO A 238 -2.91 12.93 -2.81
CA PRO A 238 -2.60 14.34 -2.92
C PRO A 238 -3.87 15.20 -2.78
N ARG A 239 -3.72 16.37 -2.16
CA ARG A 239 -4.84 17.31 -1.98
C ARG A 239 -5.16 18.08 -3.25
N ARG A 240 -4.15 18.32 -4.10
CA ARG A 240 -4.37 18.87 -5.43
C ARG A 240 -4.81 17.77 -6.38
N HIS A 241 -5.68 18.11 -7.33
CA HIS A 241 -6.04 17.17 -8.38
C HIS A 241 -4.83 16.89 -9.28
N VAL A 242 -4.49 15.61 -9.40
CA VAL A 242 -3.41 15.13 -10.27
C VAL A 242 -3.63 13.66 -10.60
N ALA A 243 -3.74 13.34 -11.88
CA ALA A 243 -4.11 12.01 -12.33
C ALA A 243 -2.92 11.02 -12.30
N SER A 244 -1.73 11.48 -12.66
CA SER A 244 -0.54 10.64 -12.80
C SER A 244 0.45 10.82 -11.64
N PHE A 245 0.93 9.73 -11.07
CA PHE A 245 2.03 9.74 -10.11
C PHE A 245 3.33 10.34 -10.72
N GLY A 246 3.53 10.18 -12.03
CA GLY A 246 4.64 10.79 -12.73
C GLY A 246 4.64 12.32 -12.71
N ASP A 247 3.50 12.96 -12.41
CA ASP A 247 3.35 14.41 -12.31
C ASP A 247 3.53 14.93 -10.86
N LEU A 248 4.02 14.08 -9.93
CA LEU A 248 4.42 14.51 -8.58
C LEU A 248 5.45 15.65 -8.69
N ASP A 249 5.21 16.77 -8.00
CA ASP A 249 6.20 17.84 -7.87
C ASP A 249 7.29 17.42 -6.86
N THR A 250 8.39 16.88 -7.40
CA THR A 250 9.51 16.38 -6.58
C THR A 250 10.25 17.48 -5.80
N GLY A 251 10.08 18.74 -6.20
CA GLY A 251 10.63 19.88 -5.46
C GLY A 251 9.80 20.26 -4.22
N ARG A 252 8.49 19.96 -4.23
CA ARG A 252 7.55 20.41 -3.20
C ARG A 252 6.82 19.27 -2.49
N GLU A 253 6.39 18.26 -3.23
CA GLU A 253 5.50 17.22 -2.70
C GLU A 253 6.25 15.95 -2.26
N LYS A 254 7.51 15.78 -2.68
CA LYS A 254 8.30 14.57 -2.36
C LYS A 254 8.45 14.35 -0.87
N SER A 255 8.89 15.38 -0.13
CA SER A 255 9.07 15.30 1.32
C SER A 255 7.74 15.11 2.04
N ALA A 256 6.67 15.78 1.57
CA ALA A 256 5.34 15.64 2.14
C ALA A 256 4.77 14.21 1.94
N LEU A 257 5.00 13.58 0.78
CA LEU A 257 4.62 12.18 0.55
C LEU A 257 5.45 11.23 1.42
N ALA A 258 6.77 11.47 1.50
CA ALA A 258 7.66 10.67 2.35
C ALA A 258 7.24 10.75 3.82
N GLU A 259 6.89 11.93 4.32
CA GLU A 259 6.36 12.14 5.68
C GLU A 259 5.03 11.38 5.87
N ALA A 260 4.05 11.58 4.99
CA ALA A 260 2.76 10.91 5.08
C ALA A 260 2.88 9.38 5.09
N LEU A 261 3.74 8.83 4.22
CA LEU A 261 4.03 7.41 4.18
C LEU A 261 4.71 6.93 5.46
N GLN A 262 5.77 7.62 5.89
CA GLN A 262 6.54 7.22 7.06
C GLN A 262 5.73 7.28 8.35
N VAL A 263 4.99 8.36 8.57
CA VAL A 263 4.12 8.53 9.75
C VAL A 263 3.06 7.42 9.81
N THR A 264 2.43 7.11 8.69
CA THR A 264 1.42 6.04 8.62
C THR A 264 2.04 4.66 8.91
N LEU A 265 3.15 4.34 8.27
CA LEU A 265 3.84 3.06 8.49
C LEU A 265 4.41 2.97 9.90
N ARG A 266 4.83 4.10 10.50
CA ARG A 266 5.27 4.16 11.89
C ARG A 266 4.13 3.86 12.87
N ALA A 267 2.93 4.38 12.61
CA ALA A 267 1.75 4.06 13.39
C ALA A 267 1.39 2.56 13.32
N PHE A 268 1.58 1.92 12.17
CA PHE A 268 1.43 0.47 12.04
C PHE A 268 2.52 -0.28 12.82
N TYR A 269 3.77 0.14 12.68
CA TYR A 269 4.91 -0.49 13.34
C TYR A 269 4.73 -0.49 14.86
N ASP A 270 4.46 0.67 15.44
CA ASP A 270 4.33 0.84 16.89
C ASP A 270 2.97 0.35 17.43
N GLY A 271 1.89 0.59 16.71
CA GLY A 271 0.53 0.33 17.18
C GLY A 271 0.02 -1.07 16.89
N LEU A 272 0.44 -1.68 15.78
CA LEU A 272 -0.01 -3.01 15.34
C LEU A 272 1.11 -4.07 15.41
N ASN A 273 2.23 -3.76 16.08
CA ASN A 273 3.39 -4.64 16.23
C ASN A 273 4.01 -5.06 14.90
N ASP A 274 4.28 -4.07 14.02
CA ASP A 274 4.91 -4.27 12.72
C ASP A 274 4.21 -5.34 11.88
N PRO A 275 2.94 -5.12 11.50
CA PRO A 275 2.14 -6.12 10.80
C PRO A 275 2.65 -6.32 9.37
N PRO A 276 2.47 -7.49 8.78
CA PRO A 276 2.62 -7.64 7.34
C PRO A 276 1.62 -6.73 6.60
N PHE A 277 2.09 -6.06 5.53
CA PHE A 277 1.22 -5.24 4.70
C PHE A 277 1.70 -5.21 3.25
N ASN A 278 0.79 -4.86 2.36
CA ASN A 278 1.13 -4.38 1.03
C ASN A 278 0.82 -2.90 0.94
N TYR A 279 1.61 -2.15 0.18
CA TYR A 279 1.13 -0.92 -0.42
C TYR A 279 1.38 -0.92 -1.92
N TYR A 280 0.57 -0.14 -2.63
CA TYR A 280 0.71 0.05 -4.07
C TYR A 280 0.21 1.43 -4.48
N ILE A 281 0.81 1.98 -5.54
CA ILE A 281 0.48 3.28 -6.09
C ILE A 281 -0.40 3.08 -7.31
N HIS A 282 -1.64 3.56 -7.25
CA HIS A 282 -2.54 3.67 -8.36
C HIS A 282 -2.33 5.01 -9.08
N SER A 283 -2.19 4.96 -10.38
CA SER A 283 -1.86 6.13 -11.21
C SER A 283 -2.62 6.06 -12.53
N ALA A 284 -2.93 7.19 -13.12
CA ALA A 284 -3.51 7.26 -14.46
C ALA A 284 -2.65 6.53 -15.49
N LEU A 285 -3.29 6.13 -16.58
CA LEU A 285 -2.63 5.52 -17.73
C LEU A 285 -1.43 6.35 -18.20
N LEU A 286 -0.43 5.67 -18.72
CA LEU A 286 0.73 6.34 -19.29
C LEU A 286 0.31 7.21 -20.49
N LYS A 287 0.79 8.46 -20.50
CA LYS A 287 0.49 9.40 -21.59
C LYS A 287 0.95 8.82 -22.93
N GLY A 288 0.05 8.79 -23.90
CA GLY A 288 0.33 8.35 -25.28
C GLY A 288 -0.43 7.10 -25.72
N ASN A 289 -0.96 6.30 -24.78
CA ASN A 289 -1.68 5.08 -25.12
C ASN A 289 -3.19 5.26 -25.18
N VAL A 290 -3.76 6.33 -24.60
CA VAL A 290 -5.19 6.62 -24.60
C VAL A 290 -5.44 8.07 -24.96
N ALA A 291 -6.20 8.27 -26.03
CA ALA A 291 -6.64 9.59 -26.50
C ALA A 291 -7.75 10.22 -25.62
N ASP A 292 -7.96 9.71 -24.39
CA ASP A 292 -9.07 10.13 -23.54
C ASP A 292 -8.64 11.26 -22.61
N ALA A 293 -8.79 12.49 -23.06
CA ALA A 293 -8.50 13.70 -22.27
C ALA A 293 -9.24 13.73 -20.92
N TRP A 294 -10.41 13.05 -20.82
CA TRP A 294 -11.20 12.97 -19.61
C TRP A 294 -10.48 12.27 -18.43
N ILE A 295 -9.50 11.38 -18.71
CA ILE A 295 -8.76 10.67 -17.63
C ILE A 295 -7.99 11.67 -16.78
N SER A 296 -7.40 12.70 -17.39
CA SER A 296 -6.67 13.72 -16.66
C SER A 296 -7.56 14.54 -15.72
N ASP A 297 -8.86 14.62 -16.01
CA ASP A 297 -9.83 15.41 -15.25
C ASP A 297 -10.62 14.55 -14.24
N ALA A 298 -10.82 13.25 -14.53
CA ALA A 298 -11.65 12.36 -13.74
C ALA A 298 -10.88 11.46 -12.79
N TYR A 299 -9.62 11.12 -13.13
CA TYR A 299 -8.80 10.21 -12.31
C TYR A 299 -7.85 10.98 -11.40
N HIS A 300 -7.45 10.34 -10.28
CA HIS A 300 -6.58 10.94 -9.30
C HIS A 300 -5.68 9.86 -8.70
N TRP A 301 -4.36 9.99 -8.81
CA TRP A 301 -3.46 8.99 -8.26
C TRP A 301 -3.53 8.94 -6.73
N HIS A 302 -3.35 7.76 -6.17
CA HIS A 302 -3.33 7.56 -4.74
C HIS A 302 -2.47 6.34 -4.40
N LEU A 303 -2.07 6.25 -3.13
CA LEU A 303 -1.35 5.11 -2.58
C LEU A 303 -2.26 4.41 -1.57
N GLU A 304 -2.47 3.12 -1.75
CA GLU A 304 -3.22 2.27 -0.82
C GLU A 304 -2.27 1.45 0.03
N ILE A 305 -2.51 1.38 1.33
CA ILE A 305 -1.77 0.53 2.29
C ILE A 305 -2.76 -0.46 2.90
N VAL A 306 -2.49 -1.75 2.73
CA VAL A 306 -3.41 -2.83 3.14
C VAL A 306 -2.69 -3.80 4.10
N PRO A 307 -2.87 -3.65 5.42
CA PRO A 307 -2.35 -4.59 6.40
C PRO A 307 -2.97 -5.98 6.25
N LYS A 308 -2.17 -7.03 6.42
CA LYS A 308 -2.59 -8.43 6.36
C LYS A 308 -2.95 -8.96 7.76
N LEU A 309 -3.91 -8.31 8.39
CA LEU A 309 -4.44 -8.68 9.70
C LEU A 309 -5.60 -9.68 9.62
N SER A 310 -6.13 -9.92 8.43
CA SER A 310 -7.13 -10.94 8.15
C SER A 310 -6.75 -11.69 6.87
N ILE A 311 -7.18 -12.94 6.76
CA ILE A 311 -6.95 -13.78 5.59
C ILE A 311 -8.24 -13.80 4.78
N ALA A 312 -8.15 -13.44 3.49
CA ALA A 312 -9.25 -13.63 2.55
C ALA A 312 -9.56 -15.13 2.42
N ALA A 313 -10.80 -15.49 2.64
CA ALA A 313 -11.25 -16.87 2.60
C ALA A 313 -12.22 -17.11 1.42
N GLY A 314 -12.88 -18.25 1.39
CA GLY A 314 -13.72 -18.67 0.27
C GLY A 314 -14.85 -17.70 -0.07
N PHE A 315 -15.39 -16.97 0.91
CA PHE A 315 -16.44 -16.00 0.65
C PHE A 315 -15.91 -14.79 -0.14
N GLU A 316 -14.82 -14.17 0.35
CA GLU A 316 -14.21 -13.01 -0.32
C GLU A 316 -13.71 -13.36 -1.72
N LEU A 317 -13.03 -14.50 -1.85
CA LEU A 317 -12.49 -14.96 -3.12
C LEU A 317 -13.57 -15.38 -4.12
N GLY A 318 -14.69 -15.96 -3.63
CA GLY A 318 -15.77 -16.45 -4.45
C GLY A 318 -16.78 -15.37 -4.88
N THR A 319 -16.92 -14.30 -4.10
CA THR A 319 -17.92 -13.25 -4.32
C THR A 319 -17.34 -11.89 -4.69
N GLY A 320 -16.06 -11.63 -4.37
CA GLY A 320 -15.47 -10.30 -4.45
C GLY A 320 -15.95 -9.33 -3.36
N ILE A 321 -16.82 -9.77 -2.44
CA ILE A 321 -17.29 -8.97 -1.31
C ILE A 321 -16.35 -9.20 -0.12
N TRP A 322 -15.64 -8.17 0.31
CA TRP A 322 -14.72 -8.25 1.44
C TRP A 322 -15.47 -8.14 2.77
N ILE A 323 -14.95 -8.82 3.81
CA ILE A 323 -15.47 -8.72 5.18
C ILE A 323 -14.41 -8.01 6.04
N ASN A 324 -14.67 -6.77 6.40
CA ASN A 324 -13.85 -6.02 7.34
C ASN A 324 -14.42 -6.14 8.76
N VAL A 325 -13.59 -6.58 9.70
CA VAL A 325 -13.98 -6.78 11.10
C VAL A 325 -13.72 -5.57 12.00
N VAL A 326 -13.13 -4.50 11.45
CA VAL A 326 -12.87 -3.23 12.14
C VAL A 326 -13.53 -2.10 11.34
N LYS A 327 -14.22 -1.19 12.02
CA LYS A 327 -14.76 -0.01 11.34
C LYS A 327 -13.63 0.91 10.88
N PRO A 328 -13.70 1.48 9.69
CA PRO A 328 -12.72 2.48 9.23
C PRO A 328 -12.57 3.67 10.19
N GLU A 329 -13.65 4.11 10.84
CA GLU A 329 -13.65 5.17 11.85
C GLU A 329 -12.78 4.78 13.06
N ASP A 330 -12.91 3.55 13.55
CA ASP A 330 -12.16 3.02 14.69
C ASP A 330 -10.68 2.82 14.31
N SER A 331 -10.40 2.34 13.08
CA SER A 331 -9.06 2.24 12.53
C SER A 331 -8.36 3.60 12.49
N ALA A 332 -9.05 4.63 11.97
CA ALA A 332 -8.49 5.96 11.87
C ALA A 332 -8.27 6.61 13.25
N ALA A 333 -9.21 6.43 14.18
CA ALA A 333 -9.06 6.93 15.55
C ALA A 333 -7.83 6.31 16.24
N PHE A 334 -7.66 4.99 16.14
CA PHE A 334 -6.51 4.29 16.67
C PHE A 334 -5.18 4.79 16.07
N LEU A 335 -5.11 4.93 14.75
CA LEU A 335 -3.88 5.38 14.07
C LEU A 335 -3.52 6.82 14.46
N ARG A 336 -4.52 7.73 14.55
CA ARG A 336 -4.28 9.11 15.04
C ARG A 336 -3.70 9.12 16.46
N GLU A 337 -4.21 8.27 17.34
CA GLU A 337 -3.71 8.15 18.72
C GLU A 337 -2.24 7.69 18.71
N ARG A 338 -1.89 6.69 17.90
CA ARG A 338 -0.49 6.22 17.77
C ARG A 338 0.43 7.29 17.19
N ILE A 339 -0.02 8.04 16.20
CA ILE A 339 0.74 9.16 15.62
C ILE A 339 1.00 10.24 16.69
N ALA A 340 -0.02 10.62 17.46
CA ALA A 340 0.13 11.60 18.51
C ALA A 340 1.10 11.15 19.63
N GLU A 341 1.10 9.87 19.98
CA GLU A 341 2.04 9.31 20.97
C GLU A 341 3.48 9.26 20.44
N GLY A 342 3.66 8.98 19.14
CA GLY A 342 4.98 8.97 18.47
C GLY A 342 5.56 10.34 18.20
N ALA A 343 4.77 11.40 18.27
CA ALA A 343 5.19 12.80 18.09
C ALA A 343 5.91 13.41 19.32
N GLY A 344 6.17 12.60 20.36
CA GLY A 344 7.09 12.99 21.45
C GLY A 344 8.51 13.27 20.93
N PRO A 345 9.32 14.09 21.59
CA PRO A 345 10.68 14.42 21.14
C PRO A 345 11.47 13.14 20.88
N PRO A 346 12.31 13.10 19.82
CA PRO A 346 13.12 11.93 19.53
C PRO A 346 13.96 11.62 20.76
N ALA A 347 13.87 10.40 21.27
CA ALA A 347 14.77 9.93 22.33
C ALA A 347 16.19 10.03 21.79
N ASP A 348 17.03 10.80 22.50
CA ASP A 348 18.44 10.96 22.19
C ASP A 348 19.07 9.61 21.84
N ALA A 349 19.82 9.58 20.75
CA ALA A 349 20.47 8.39 20.20
C ALA A 349 21.66 7.91 21.07
N SER A 350 21.50 7.91 22.39
CA SER A 350 22.47 7.38 23.36
C SER A 350 21.74 6.43 24.33
N GLY A 351 21.60 5.18 23.91
CA GLY A 351 21.18 4.13 24.84
C GLY A 351 20.32 3.05 24.19
N ALA A 352 20.97 2.03 23.64
CA ALA A 352 20.34 0.76 23.35
C ALA A 352 19.73 0.18 24.63
N ARG A 353 18.44 0.45 24.90
CA ARG A 353 17.66 -0.30 25.85
C ARG A 353 16.71 -1.19 25.06
N GLY A 354 16.88 -2.49 25.24
CA GLY A 354 15.97 -3.49 24.71
C GLY A 354 14.54 -3.16 25.11
N VAL A 355 13.72 -2.84 24.14
CA VAL A 355 12.27 -2.69 24.30
C VAL A 355 11.71 -4.10 24.34
N ALA A 356 11.28 -4.53 25.53
CA ALA A 356 10.47 -5.73 25.67
C ALA A 356 9.20 -5.58 24.81
N PRO A 357 8.74 -6.64 24.14
CA PRO A 357 7.51 -6.58 23.35
C PRO A 357 6.36 -6.18 24.26
N ARG A 358 5.72 -5.03 23.99
CA ARG A 358 4.49 -4.63 24.65
C ARG A 358 3.36 -5.43 24.01
N GLU A 359 2.68 -6.22 24.84
CA GLU A 359 1.42 -6.84 24.43
C GLU A 359 0.44 -5.75 23.94
N PRO A 360 -0.28 -5.95 22.82
CA PRO A 360 -1.28 -5.01 22.36
C PRO A 360 -2.40 -4.94 23.42
N ARG A 361 -2.42 -3.85 24.17
CA ARG A 361 -3.54 -3.55 25.05
C ARG A 361 -4.70 -3.08 24.18
N PHE A 362 -5.51 -4.02 23.69
CA PHE A 362 -6.89 -3.75 23.34
C PHE A 362 -7.64 -3.45 24.64
N SER A 363 -7.38 -2.29 25.23
CA SER A 363 -8.04 -1.82 26.41
C SER A 363 -9.46 -1.46 26.04
N ALA A 364 -10.34 -2.37 26.41
CA ALA A 364 -11.70 -2.08 26.84
C ALA A 364 -12.59 -1.32 25.84
N MET A 365 -13.13 -2.02 24.88
CA MET A 365 -14.56 -1.87 24.67
C MET A 365 -15.24 -2.44 25.92
N ARG A 366 -15.56 -1.56 26.89
CA ARG A 366 -16.35 -1.94 28.05
C ARG A 366 -17.65 -2.56 27.54
N ALA A 367 -17.87 -3.81 27.89
CA ALA A 367 -19.17 -4.43 27.79
C ALA A 367 -20.15 -3.59 28.60
N ILE A 368 -21.18 -3.06 27.94
CA ILE A 368 -22.36 -2.55 28.60
C ILE A 368 -23.03 -3.79 29.18
N GLU A 369 -22.89 -3.99 30.48
CA GLU A 369 -23.68 -4.96 31.24
C GLU A 369 -25.15 -4.51 31.19
N THR A 370 -25.95 -5.17 30.36
CA THR A 370 -27.39 -5.12 30.50
C THR A 370 -27.75 -6.04 31.66
N SER A 371 -28.09 -5.43 32.81
CA SER A 371 -28.73 -6.08 33.93
C SER A 371 -30.08 -6.67 33.47
N GLY A 372 -30.12 -7.95 33.22
CA GLY A 372 -31.34 -8.71 33.05
C GLY A 372 -31.78 -9.29 34.35
N GLY A 373 -32.95 -8.89 34.84
CA GLY A 373 -33.60 -9.41 36.03
C GLY A 373 -34.10 -10.86 35.87
N PRO A 374 -34.49 -11.50 36.93
CA PRO A 374 -34.57 -12.94 37.04
C PRO A 374 -35.91 -13.56 36.63
N GLY A 375 -35.80 -14.69 35.95
CA GLY A 375 -36.56 -15.90 36.14
C GLY A 375 -38.05 -15.92 35.86
N GLU A 376 -38.42 -16.74 34.89
CA GLU A 376 -39.64 -17.53 35.03
C GLU A 376 -39.41 -18.94 34.46
N ARG A 377 -39.48 -19.93 35.39
CA ARG A 377 -39.45 -21.35 35.10
C ARG A 377 -40.81 -21.80 34.61
N LEU A 378 -40.90 -22.22 33.37
CA LEU A 378 -42.07 -22.98 32.92
C LEU A 378 -41.76 -24.49 33.04
N ARG A 379 -42.56 -25.10 33.86
CA ARG A 379 -42.63 -26.56 34.16
C ARG A 379 -43.09 -27.35 32.93
N ARG A 380 -42.42 -28.46 32.70
CA ARG A 380 -42.93 -29.58 31.87
C ARG A 380 -43.98 -30.33 32.62
N SER A 381 -45.04 -30.79 31.95
CA SER A 381 -45.72 -32.09 32.07
C SER A 381 -47.07 -32.09 31.37
N PRO A 382 -47.60 -33.21 31.01
CA PRO A 382 -47.05 -34.50 30.60
C PRO A 382 -47.09 -34.77 29.09
#